data_d0bc589d632133e32bcee2254f9ef065
#
_entry.id   d0bc589d632133e32bcee2254f9ef065
#
_cell.length_a   1.000
_cell.length_b   1.000
_cell.length_c   1.000
_cell.angle_alpha   90.00
_cell.angle_beta   90.00
_cell.angle_gamma   90.00
#
_symmetry.space_group_name_H-M   'P 1'
#
loop_
_entity.id
_entity.type
_entity.pdbx_description
1 polymer ?
#
loop_
_entity_poly.entity_id
_entity_poly.type
_entity_poly.pdbx_seq_one_letter_code
_entity_poly.pdbx_strand_id
1 'polypeptide(L)'
;MGYVVGKEEYFVAFRKQNGLKPLEKRAWLSSPTMHGPELQYMTEAFESNWMSTVGENIGVVESLITQRIGCGYAVALCSGTAALHLAVKLAGVKRGNRVFVSDMTFSATANAIMYEGGEPVFIDADRDTWNMDPAALERAFELYPAVKVVVIANLHGTPGK
;
A
#
# COMPACT_ATOMS: atom_id res chain seq x y z
N MET A 1 -2.21 11.39 21.88
CA MET A 1 -2.41 9.94 22.00
C MET A 1 -1.04 9.28 21.85
N GLY A 2 -0.39 8.89 22.95
CA GLY A 2 0.96 8.33 22.92
C GLY A 2 0.92 6.90 22.40
N TYR A 3 1.72 6.59 21.41
CA TYR A 3 1.98 5.22 21.03
C TYR A 3 2.71 4.54 22.19
N VAL A 4 2.09 3.55 22.81
CA VAL A 4 2.78 2.65 23.73
C VAL A 4 3.66 1.75 22.87
N VAL A 5 4.89 2.18 22.61
CA VAL A 5 5.92 1.26 22.13
C VAL A 5 6.11 0.26 23.26
N GLY A 6 5.78 -1.00 23.02
CA GLY A 6 5.96 -2.07 23.99
C GLY A 6 7.38 -2.04 24.53
N LYS A 7 7.52 -2.12 25.85
CA LYS A 7 8.83 -2.12 26.50
C LYS A 7 9.65 -3.29 25.95
N GLU A 8 10.94 -3.09 25.81
CA GLU A 8 11.89 -4.13 25.37
C GLU A 8 11.70 -5.44 26.14
N GLU A 9 11.36 -5.34 27.45
CA GLU A 9 10.99 -6.43 28.32
C GLU A 9 9.87 -7.32 27.80
N TYR A 10 8.84 -6.74 27.16
CA TYR A 10 7.74 -7.50 26.57
C TYR A 10 8.23 -8.39 25.41
N PHE A 11 9.06 -7.85 24.51
CA PHE A 11 9.59 -8.62 23.40
C PHE A 11 10.57 -9.70 23.85
N VAL A 12 11.34 -9.44 24.90
CA VAL A 12 12.23 -10.44 25.51
C VAL A 12 11.42 -11.59 26.12
N ALA A 13 10.36 -11.27 26.88
CA ALA A 13 9.46 -12.27 27.46
C ALA A 13 8.76 -13.09 26.39
N PHE A 14 8.21 -12.43 25.34
CA PHE A 14 7.55 -13.08 24.23
C PHE A 14 8.47 -14.06 23.49
N ARG A 15 9.73 -13.66 23.19
CA ARG A 15 10.71 -14.54 22.54
C ARG A 15 11.01 -15.76 23.42
N LYS A 16 11.22 -15.55 24.72
CA LYS A 16 11.53 -16.62 25.66
C LYS A 16 10.37 -17.62 25.76
N GLN A 17 9.14 -17.12 25.84
CA GLN A 17 7.91 -17.93 25.91
C GLN A 17 7.71 -18.78 24.65
N ASN A 18 8.07 -18.28 23.48
CA ASN A 18 7.88 -18.93 22.19
C ASN A 18 9.13 -19.64 21.66
N GLY A 19 10.20 -19.74 22.44
CA GLY A 19 11.44 -20.40 22.04
C GLY A 19 12.18 -19.70 20.88
N LEU A 20 11.91 -18.43 20.62
CA LEU A 20 12.47 -17.70 19.50
C LEU A 20 13.88 -17.22 19.83
N LYS A 21 14.84 -17.55 18.95
CA LYS A 21 16.21 -17.04 19.06
C LYS A 21 16.30 -15.64 18.43
N PRO A 22 17.11 -14.73 19.01
CA PRO A 22 17.41 -13.47 18.35
C PRO A 22 18.03 -13.73 16.96
N LEU A 23 17.70 -12.89 16.00
CA LEU A 23 18.37 -12.91 14.70
C LEU A 23 19.84 -12.49 14.86
N GLU A 24 20.75 -13.19 14.24
CA GLU A 24 22.19 -12.83 14.23
C GLU A 24 22.44 -11.49 13.54
N LYS A 25 21.62 -11.15 12.57
CA LYS A 25 21.66 -9.89 11.84
C LYS A 25 20.29 -9.25 11.82
N ARG A 26 20.26 -7.92 11.75
CA ARG A 26 19.01 -7.17 11.61
C ARG A 26 18.30 -7.55 10.30
N ALA A 27 17.08 -8.04 10.39
CA ALA A 27 16.18 -8.18 9.25
C ALA A 27 15.40 -6.88 9.04
N TRP A 28 15.48 -6.33 7.84
CA TRP A 28 14.71 -5.17 7.45
C TRP A 28 13.38 -5.64 6.86
N LEU A 29 12.30 -4.95 7.19
CA LEU A 29 10.97 -5.29 6.68
C LEU A 29 10.88 -5.13 5.15
N SER A 30 11.50 -4.08 4.63
CA SER A 30 11.46 -3.75 3.21
C SER A 30 12.78 -3.09 2.81
N SER A 31 13.69 -3.89 2.29
CA SER A 31 14.97 -3.41 1.80
C SER A 31 14.93 -3.27 0.28
N PRO A 32 15.39 -2.16 -0.31
CA PRO A 32 15.52 -2.04 -1.75
C PRO A 32 16.43 -3.14 -2.31
N THR A 33 16.09 -3.67 -3.47
CA THR A 33 16.89 -4.65 -4.19
C THR A 33 17.26 -4.08 -5.55
N MET A 34 18.56 -4.08 -5.85
CA MET A 34 19.07 -3.65 -7.15
C MET A 34 19.29 -4.88 -8.03
N HIS A 35 18.94 -4.79 -9.32
CA HIS A 35 18.99 -5.90 -10.27
C HIS A 35 20.13 -5.74 -11.29
N GLY A 36 20.82 -4.59 -11.27
CA GLY A 36 22.02 -4.32 -12.06
C GLY A 36 21.91 -3.18 -13.09
N PRO A 37 20.80 -3.03 -13.85
CA PRO A 37 20.72 -1.99 -14.87
C PRO A 37 20.35 -0.60 -14.34
N GLU A 38 19.98 -0.46 -13.06
CA GLU A 38 19.45 0.81 -12.52
C GLU A 38 20.45 1.96 -12.67
N LEU A 39 21.74 1.70 -12.38
CA LEU A 39 22.77 2.72 -12.51
C LEU A 39 22.96 3.16 -13.96
N GLN A 40 22.85 2.24 -14.92
CA GLN A 40 22.91 2.55 -16.33
C GLN A 40 21.76 3.50 -16.72
N TYR A 41 20.52 3.17 -16.40
CA TYR A 41 19.35 4.03 -16.69
C TYR A 41 19.45 5.41 -16.03
N MET A 42 19.96 5.47 -14.80
CA MET A 42 20.19 6.75 -14.12
C MET A 42 21.27 7.58 -14.84
N THR A 43 22.34 6.95 -15.27
CA THR A 43 23.43 7.62 -16.02
C THR A 43 22.94 8.15 -17.37
N GLU A 44 22.22 7.33 -18.14
CA GLU A 44 21.63 7.72 -19.42
C GLU A 44 20.66 8.90 -19.26
N ALA A 45 19.81 8.86 -18.23
CA ALA A 45 18.89 9.97 -17.92
C ALA A 45 19.64 11.25 -17.54
N PHE A 46 20.73 11.14 -16.80
CA PHE A 46 21.58 12.26 -16.42
C PHE A 46 22.30 12.86 -17.64
N GLU A 47 22.94 12.04 -18.46
CA GLU A 47 23.69 12.47 -19.63
C GLU A 47 22.79 13.09 -20.71
N SER A 48 21.57 12.57 -20.88
CA SER A 48 20.56 13.12 -21.79
C SER A 48 19.82 14.33 -21.22
N ASN A 49 20.09 14.72 -19.98
CA ASN A 49 19.41 15.80 -19.24
C ASN A 49 17.89 15.57 -19.01
N TRP A 50 17.44 14.31 -19.02
CA TRP A 50 16.04 13.95 -18.76
C TRP A 50 15.82 13.47 -17.30
N MET A 51 16.36 14.24 -16.36
CA MET A 51 16.18 14.03 -14.91
C MET A 51 14.94 14.78 -14.37
N SER A 52 13.83 14.74 -15.09
CA SER A 52 12.61 15.45 -14.72
C SER A 52 11.37 14.54 -14.74
N THR A 53 10.20 15.14 -14.51
CA THR A 53 8.91 14.45 -14.60
C THR A 53 8.45 14.16 -16.04
N VAL A 54 9.24 14.51 -17.01
CA VAL A 54 9.02 14.25 -18.43
C VAL A 54 10.27 13.56 -18.99
N GLY A 55 10.10 12.61 -19.86
CA GLY A 55 11.21 11.89 -20.50
C GLY A 55 10.79 10.52 -21.02
N GLU A 56 11.64 9.92 -21.83
CA GLU A 56 11.38 8.65 -22.52
C GLU A 56 11.09 7.51 -21.52
N ASN A 57 11.85 7.42 -20.41
CA ASN A 57 11.70 6.37 -19.40
C ASN A 57 10.30 6.32 -18.80
N ILE A 58 9.65 7.48 -18.58
CA ILE A 58 8.28 7.54 -18.05
C ILE A 58 7.31 6.95 -19.06
N GLY A 59 7.40 7.37 -20.32
CA GLY A 59 6.55 6.86 -21.40
C GLY A 59 6.72 5.36 -21.62
N VAL A 60 7.95 4.85 -21.53
CA VAL A 60 8.25 3.41 -21.61
C VAL A 60 7.58 2.65 -20.46
N VAL A 61 7.68 3.13 -19.21
CA VAL A 61 7.03 2.48 -18.05
C VAL A 61 5.51 2.47 -18.22
N GLU A 62 4.90 3.58 -18.61
CA GLU A 62 3.44 3.66 -18.83
C GLU A 62 2.99 2.71 -19.94
N SER A 63 3.73 2.62 -21.03
CA SER A 63 3.45 1.71 -22.14
C SER A 63 3.58 0.24 -21.73
N LEU A 64 4.62 -0.12 -21.00
CA LEU A 64 4.84 -1.48 -20.50
C LEU A 64 3.73 -1.93 -19.54
N ILE A 65 3.31 -1.06 -18.62
CA ILE A 65 2.21 -1.34 -17.71
C ILE A 65 0.90 -1.53 -18.48
N THR A 66 0.61 -0.64 -19.43
CA THR A 66 -0.57 -0.72 -20.32
C THR A 66 -0.63 -2.06 -21.03
N GLN A 67 0.47 -2.48 -21.64
CA GLN A 67 0.56 -3.76 -22.36
C GLN A 67 0.43 -4.96 -21.42
N ARG A 68 1.11 -4.93 -20.26
CA ARG A 68 1.13 -6.06 -19.34
C ARG A 68 -0.19 -6.30 -18.65
N ILE A 69 -0.92 -5.24 -18.33
CA ILE A 69 -2.20 -5.31 -17.62
C ILE A 69 -3.38 -5.38 -18.60
N GLY A 70 -3.18 -4.95 -19.85
CA GLY A 70 -4.24 -4.90 -20.86
C GLY A 70 -5.23 -3.74 -20.62
N CYS A 71 -4.78 -2.65 -19.95
CA CYS A 71 -5.59 -1.45 -19.76
C CYS A 71 -5.37 -0.43 -20.87
N GLY A 72 -6.28 0.52 -21.03
CA GLY A 72 -6.19 1.54 -22.08
C GLY A 72 -5.10 2.58 -21.83
N TYR A 73 -4.85 2.91 -20.57
CA TYR A 73 -3.89 3.96 -20.18
C TYR A 73 -3.26 3.63 -18.85
N ALA A 74 -2.03 4.10 -18.66
CA ALA A 74 -1.31 4.10 -17.38
C ALA A 74 -0.69 5.48 -17.17
N VAL A 75 -0.58 5.91 -15.93
CA VAL A 75 0.01 7.19 -15.55
C VAL A 75 0.99 6.96 -14.41
N ALA A 76 2.25 7.32 -14.61
CA ALA A 76 3.28 7.28 -13.59
C ALA A 76 3.12 8.46 -12.63
N LEU A 77 3.14 8.18 -11.33
CA LEU A 77 3.04 9.18 -10.28
C LEU A 77 4.25 9.10 -9.34
N CYS A 78 4.52 10.17 -8.60
CA CYS A 78 5.71 10.28 -7.75
C CYS A 78 5.71 9.30 -6.56
N SER A 79 4.56 8.72 -6.20
CA SER A 79 4.45 7.76 -5.10
C SER A 79 3.15 6.96 -5.15
N GLY A 80 3.13 5.79 -4.49
CA GLY A 80 1.90 5.02 -4.29
C GLY A 80 0.84 5.80 -3.51
N THR A 81 1.22 6.67 -2.59
CA THR A 81 0.28 7.56 -1.87
C THR A 81 -0.44 8.50 -2.84
N ALA A 82 0.28 9.10 -3.79
CA ALA A 82 -0.31 9.94 -4.82
C ALA A 82 -1.26 9.15 -5.72
N ALA A 83 -0.88 7.91 -6.08
CA ALA A 83 -1.71 7.02 -6.89
C ALA A 83 -3.01 6.63 -6.15
N LEU A 84 -2.91 6.26 -4.87
CA LEU A 84 -4.08 5.97 -4.03
C LEU A 84 -5.00 7.18 -3.90
N HIS A 85 -4.44 8.36 -3.65
CA HIS A 85 -5.23 9.59 -3.54
C HIS A 85 -5.99 9.89 -4.85
N LEU A 86 -5.32 9.79 -5.99
CA LEU A 86 -5.96 9.97 -7.29
C LEU A 86 -7.04 8.92 -7.54
N ALA A 87 -6.80 7.66 -7.22
CA ALA A 87 -7.76 6.58 -7.37
C ALA A 87 -9.02 6.80 -6.51
N VAL A 88 -8.85 7.17 -5.24
CA VAL A 88 -9.97 7.48 -4.32
C VAL A 88 -10.77 8.67 -4.82
N LYS A 89 -10.10 9.71 -5.33
CA LYS A 89 -10.76 10.87 -5.94
C LYS A 89 -11.55 10.49 -7.18
N LEU A 90 -11.00 9.67 -8.08
CA LEU A 90 -11.68 9.19 -9.29
C LEU A 90 -12.84 8.26 -8.97
N ALA A 91 -12.76 7.50 -7.85
CA ALA A 91 -13.88 6.71 -7.33
C ALA A 91 -15.03 7.57 -6.79
N GLY A 92 -14.88 8.89 -6.77
CA GLY A 92 -15.92 9.85 -6.39
C GLY A 92 -16.10 10.02 -4.89
N VAL A 93 -15.11 9.63 -4.08
CA VAL A 93 -15.13 9.87 -2.63
C VAL A 93 -15.14 11.37 -2.35
N LYS A 94 -15.97 11.77 -1.40
CA LYS A 94 -16.15 13.16 -0.97
C LYS A 94 -16.34 13.21 0.54
N ARG A 95 -16.30 14.40 1.10
CA ARG A 95 -16.58 14.64 2.52
C ARG A 95 -17.84 13.92 2.98
N GLY A 96 -17.73 13.15 4.06
CA GLY A 96 -18.83 12.38 4.66
C GLY A 96 -19.13 11.03 3.99
N ASN A 97 -18.42 10.67 2.90
CA ASN A 97 -18.53 9.32 2.38
C ASN A 97 -17.73 8.35 3.23
N ARG A 98 -18.30 7.23 3.59
CA ARG A 98 -17.58 6.11 4.19
C ARG A 98 -16.94 5.25 3.11
N VAL A 99 -15.74 4.77 3.41
CA VAL A 99 -14.95 3.91 2.51
C VAL A 99 -14.40 2.77 3.34
N PHE A 100 -14.62 1.54 2.92
CA PHE A 100 -14.01 0.37 3.58
C PHE A 100 -12.54 0.28 3.22
N VAL A 101 -11.72 -0.03 4.19
CA VAL A 101 -10.27 -0.09 4.04
C VAL A 101 -9.71 -1.22 4.91
N SER A 102 -8.69 -1.93 4.40
CA SER A 102 -7.96 -2.91 5.21
C SER A 102 -7.40 -2.24 6.47
N ASP A 103 -7.50 -2.89 7.63
CA ASP A 103 -6.87 -2.41 8.86
C ASP A 103 -5.37 -2.71 8.88
N MET A 104 -4.98 -3.87 8.33
CA MET A 104 -3.60 -4.29 8.16
C MET A 104 -3.05 -3.73 6.85
N THR A 105 -2.56 -2.49 6.90
CA THR A 105 -2.05 -1.79 5.72
C THR A 105 -1.10 -0.66 6.10
N PHE A 106 -0.36 -0.14 5.13
CA PHE A 106 0.39 1.10 5.31
C PHE A 106 -0.58 2.29 5.45
N SER A 107 -0.27 3.23 6.33
CA SER A 107 -1.15 4.36 6.66
C SER A 107 -1.62 5.18 5.45
N ALA A 108 -0.85 5.21 4.37
CA ALA A 108 -1.21 5.90 3.13
C ALA A 108 -2.58 5.45 2.57
N THR A 109 -2.96 4.19 2.79
CA THR A 109 -4.24 3.64 2.31
C THR A 109 -5.43 4.34 2.97
N ALA A 110 -5.39 4.56 4.28
CA ALA A 110 -6.41 5.30 5.00
C ALA A 110 -6.29 6.82 4.77
N ASN A 111 -5.05 7.34 4.72
CA ASN A 111 -4.80 8.76 4.51
C ASN A 111 -5.37 9.27 3.19
N ALA A 112 -5.26 8.49 2.11
CA ALA A 112 -5.82 8.85 0.82
C ALA A 112 -7.33 9.10 0.87
N ILE A 113 -8.07 8.33 1.67
CA ILE A 113 -9.51 8.51 1.91
C ILE A 113 -9.74 9.82 2.66
N MET A 114 -8.94 10.08 3.69
CA MET A 114 -9.07 11.29 4.52
C MET A 114 -8.73 12.57 3.74
N TYR A 115 -7.83 12.52 2.77
CA TYR A 115 -7.49 13.67 1.92
C TYR A 115 -8.69 14.16 1.10
N GLU A 116 -9.60 13.28 0.69
CA GLU A 116 -10.86 13.64 0.03
C GLU A 116 -11.99 13.94 1.04
N GLY A 117 -11.70 13.95 2.35
CA GLY A 117 -12.67 14.18 3.41
C GLY A 117 -13.60 12.97 3.67
N GLY A 118 -13.25 11.81 3.16
CA GLY A 118 -13.92 10.55 3.45
C GLY A 118 -13.64 10.03 4.85
N GLU A 119 -14.48 9.13 5.32
CA GLU A 119 -14.40 8.46 6.62
C GLU A 119 -13.94 7.00 6.40
N PRO A 120 -12.68 6.63 6.75
CA PRO A 120 -12.24 5.24 6.64
C PRO A 120 -12.96 4.37 7.67
N VAL A 121 -13.54 3.26 7.23
CA VAL A 121 -14.08 2.20 8.05
C VAL A 121 -13.16 1.00 7.89
N PHE A 122 -12.45 0.66 8.96
CA PHE A 122 -11.45 -0.40 8.96
C PHE A 122 -12.13 -1.76 9.01
N ILE A 123 -11.71 -2.64 8.09
CA ILE A 123 -12.16 -4.03 7.99
C ILE A 123 -11.04 -4.93 8.49
N ASP A 124 -11.38 -5.80 9.42
CA ASP A 124 -10.46 -6.71 10.09
C ASP A 124 -9.74 -7.65 9.10
N ALA A 125 -8.59 -8.15 9.49
CA ALA A 125 -7.76 -9.02 8.69
C ALA A 125 -8.08 -10.50 8.91
N ASP A 126 -8.05 -11.26 7.82
CA ASP A 126 -8.05 -12.71 7.83
C ASP A 126 -6.77 -13.25 8.46
N ARG A 127 -6.88 -14.26 9.34
CA ARG A 127 -5.75 -14.78 10.11
C ARG A 127 -4.72 -15.56 9.30
N ASP A 128 -5.13 -16.09 8.14
CA ASP A 128 -4.24 -16.89 7.29
C ASP A 128 -3.42 -16.01 6.36
N THR A 129 -4.06 -15.00 5.75
CA THR A 129 -3.44 -14.14 4.72
C THR A 129 -3.00 -12.79 5.23
N TRP A 130 -3.53 -12.32 6.37
CA TRP A 130 -3.36 -10.98 6.94
C TRP A 130 -3.93 -9.86 6.05
N ASN A 131 -4.67 -10.25 5.03
CA ASN A 131 -5.42 -9.32 4.18
C ASN A 131 -6.86 -9.18 4.67
N MET A 132 -7.62 -8.27 4.06
CA MET A 132 -9.02 -8.01 4.44
C MET A 132 -9.82 -9.30 4.52
N ASP A 133 -10.50 -9.55 5.65
CA ASP A 133 -11.36 -10.70 5.85
C ASP A 133 -12.69 -10.52 5.08
N PRO A 134 -13.00 -11.41 4.11
CA PRO A 134 -14.25 -11.35 3.37
C PRO A 134 -15.51 -11.38 4.25
N ALA A 135 -15.49 -12.16 5.35
CA ALA A 135 -16.62 -12.25 6.25
C ALA A 135 -16.81 -10.95 7.07
N ALA A 136 -15.70 -10.30 7.45
CA ALA A 136 -15.78 -8.97 8.07
C ALA A 136 -16.28 -7.91 7.10
N LEU A 137 -15.86 -7.97 5.83
CA LEU A 137 -16.34 -7.08 4.78
C LEU A 137 -17.84 -7.25 4.52
N GLU A 138 -18.34 -8.49 4.45
CA GLU A 138 -19.77 -8.78 4.28
C GLU A 138 -20.60 -8.17 5.41
N ARG A 139 -20.19 -8.39 6.66
CA ARG A 139 -20.85 -7.76 7.83
C ARG A 139 -20.80 -6.23 7.78
N ALA A 140 -19.70 -5.66 7.27
CA ALA A 140 -19.59 -4.21 7.11
C ALA A 140 -20.59 -3.66 6.10
N PHE A 141 -20.87 -4.36 5.00
CA PHE A 141 -21.92 -3.98 4.05
C PHE A 141 -23.32 -4.07 4.65
N GLU A 142 -23.59 -5.01 5.55
CA GLU A 142 -24.86 -5.05 6.29
C GLU A 142 -25.04 -3.83 7.18
N LEU A 143 -23.96 -3.40 7.85
CA LEU A 143 -23.97 -2.23 8.73
C LEU A 143 -23.98 -0.89 7.98
N TYR A 144 -23.35 -0.84 6.83
CA TYR A 144 -23.16 0.36 6.03
C TYR A 144 -23.50 0.13 4.55
N PRO A 145 -24.79 -0.15 4.22
CA PRO A 145 -25.18 -0.57 2.86
C PRO A 145 -25.00 0.53 1.80
N ALA A 146 -24.77 1.76 2.19
CA ALA A 146 -24.54 2.89 1.28
C ALA A 146 -23.09 3.00 0.80
N VAL A 147 -22.15 2.24 1.36
CA VAL A 147 -20.74 2.27 0.97
C VAL A 147 -20.57 1.66 -0.42
N LYS A 148 -19.80 2.35 -1.28
CA LYS A 148 -19.58 1.96 -2.68
C LYS A 148 -18.11 1.75 -3.02
N VAL A 149 -17.21 2.13 -2.13
CA VAL A 149 -15.75 2.09 -2.36
C VAL A 149 -15.08 1.27 -1.29
N VAL A 150 -14.26 0.34 -1.73
CA VAL A 150 -13.41 -0.51 -0.88
C VAL A 150 -11.97 -0.35 -1.34
N VAL A 151 -11.07 -0.08 -0.41
CA VAL A 151 -9.64 0.00 -0.69
C VAL A 151 -8.94 -1.17 -0.01
N ILE A 152 -8.43 -2.10 -0.80
CA ILE A 152 -7.83 -3.34 -0.35
C ILE A 152 -6.32 -3.27 -0.52
N ALA A 153 -5.58 -3.70 0.50
CA ALA A 153 -4.15 -3.94 0.41
C ALA A 153 -3.89 -5.44 0.27
N ASN A 154 -3.07 -5.82 -0.71
CA ASN A 154 -2.47 -7.15 -0.77
C ASN A 154 -1.13 -7.08 -0.02
N LEU A 155 -1.19 -7.25 1.30
CA LEU A 155 -0.06 -7.02 2.19
C LEU A 155 1.13 -7.91 1.82
N HIS A 156 2.30 -7.30 1.65
CA HIS A 156 3.55 -7.96 1.26
C HIS A 156 3.45 -8.80 -0.04
N GLY A 157 2.52 -8.46 -0.94
CA GLY A 157 2.32 -9.16 -2.20
C GLY A 157 1.56 -10.48 -2.08
N THR A 158 1.03 -10.81 -0.91
CA THR A 158 0.14 -11.96 -0.72
C THR A 158 -1.28 -11.57 -1.13
N PRO A 159 -1.90 -12.24 -2.12
CA PRO A 159 -3.27 -11.93 -2.50
C PRO A 159 -4.25 -12.31 -1.38
N GLY A 160 -5.25 -11.45 -1.17
CA GLY A 160 -6.41 -11.77 -0.32
C GLY A 160 -7.31 -12.85 -0.93
N LYS A 161 -8.24 -13.34 -0.12
CA LYS A 161 -9.27 -14.32 -0.54
C LYS A 161 -10.35 -13.67 -1.38
#